data_c26b82de52558199cc7d2d6127d0e68a
#
_entry.id   c26b82de52558199cc7d2d6127d0e68a
#
_cell.length_a   1.000
_cell.length_b   1.000
_cell.length_c   1.000
_cell.angle_alpha   90.00
_cell.angle_beta   90.00
_cell.angle_gamma   90.00
#
_symmetry.space_group_name_H-M   'P 1'
#
loop_
_entity.id
_entity.type
_entity.pdbx_description
1 polymer ?
#
loop_
_entity_poly.entity_id
_entity_poly.type
_entity_poly.pdbx_seq_one_letter_code
_entity_poly.pdbx_strand_id
1 'polypeptide(L)'
;MKYHWIGHFKEGTSDKVWGLIRLTDYPRYNDYAAVWGRRGRALQTKIHSDIDAWDADKLCNKKEDKGYTVIDLARLDQVYPEFEEDLQKTAVWAMLKV
;
A
#
# COMPACT_ATOMS: atom_id res chain seq x y z
N MET A 1 -1.52 -11.47 -5.87
CA MET A 1 -1.47 -10.19 -5.13
C MET A 1 -0.41 -10.29 -4.03
N LYS A 2 0.41 -9.28 -3.91
CA LYS A 2 1.47 -9.28 -2.91
C LYS A 2 1.69 -7.87 -2.38
N TYR A 3 1.66 -7.71 -1.06
CA TYR A 3 2.01 -6.44 -0.43
C TYR A 3 3.51 -6.20 -0.63
N HIS A 4 3.84 -5.06 -1.22
CA HIS A 4 5.22 -4.67 -1.45
C HIS A 4 5.76 -3.84 -0.29
N TRP A 5 4.95 -2.87 0.18
CA TRP A 5 5.35 -1.98 1.28
C TRP A 5 4.11 -1.33 1.86
N ILE A 6 4.05 -1.20 3.17
CA ILE A 6 2.98 -0.46 3.85
C ILE A 6 3.61 0.42 4.91
N GLY A 7 3.27 1.69 4.88
CA GLY A 7 3.75 2.66 5.85
C GLY A 7 2.60 3.33 6.59
N HIS A 8 2.90 3.77 7.80
CA HIS A 8 1.95 4.42 8.69
C HIS A 8 2.50 5.77 9.14
N PHE A 9 1.67 6.78 9.08
CA PHE A 9 2.00 8.13 9.54
C PHE A 9 1.02 8.53 10.63
N LYS A 10 1.56 8.79 11.82
CA LYS A 10 0.74 9.23 12.95
C LYS A 10 1.40 10.43 13.62
N GLU A 11 0.74 11.58 13.53
CA GLU A 11 1.23 12.81 14.14
C GLU A 11 0.02 13.68 14.50
N GLY A 12 -0.11 14.04 15.80
CA GLY A 12 -1.27 14.79 16.28
C GLY A 12 -2.56 14.02 16.03
N THR A 13 -3.48 14.64 15.29
CA THR A 13 -4.75 14.00 14.90
C THR A 13 -4.65 13.24 13.58
N SER A 14 -3.50 13.30 12.89
CA SER A 14 -3.28 12.57 11.65
C SER A 14 -2.95 11.11 11.92
N ASP A 15 -3.69 10.21 11.29
CA ASP A 15 -3.50 8.77 11.36
C ASP A 15 -3.74 8.22 9.96
N LYS A 16 -2.67 8.14 9.17
CA LYS A 16 -2.73 7.84 7.74
C LYS A 16 -1.94 6.59 7.42
N VAL A 17 -2.36 5.92 6.36
CA VAL A 17 -1.66 4.77 5.79
C VAL A 17 -1.38 5.04 4.32
N TRP A 18 -0.25 4.53 3.82
CA TRP A 18 0.06 4.46 2.41
C TRP A 18 0.67 3.08 2.15
N GLY A 19 0.15 2.38 1.17
CA GLY A 19 0.64 1.05 0.83
C GLY A 19 0.82 0.88 -0.67
N LEU A 20 1.72 -0.01 -1.05
CA LEU A 20 1.97 -0.39 -2.43
C LEU A 20 1.78 -1.90 -2.56
N ILE A 21 0.92 -2.30 -3.49
CA ILE A 21 0.53 -3.69 -3.69
C ILE A 21 0.91 -4.10 -5.10
N ARG A 22 1.68 -5.19 -5.23
CA ARG A 22 1.99 -5.74 -6.55
C ARG A 22 0.82 -6.56 -7.06
N LEU A 23 0.30 -6.20 -8.24
CA LEU A 23 -0.88 -6.84 -8.83
C LEU A 23 -0.54 -8.00 -9.76
N THR A 24 0.63 -7.96 -10.38
CA THR A 24 1.09 -8.97 -11.36
C THR A 24 2.37 -9.61 -10.87
N ASP A 25 2.77 -10.71 -11.50
CA ASP A 25 3.97 -11.46 -11.10
C ASP A 25 4.80 -11.80 -12.34
N TYR A 26 5.31 -10.77 -13.01
CA TYR A 26 6.23 -10.91 -14.14
C TYR A 26 7.68 -10.74 -13.68
N PRO A 27 8.65 -11.20 -14.46
CA PRO A 27 10.05 -11.19 -14.04
C PRO A 27 10.63 -9.80 -13.74
N ARG A 28 10.20 -8.75 -14.45
CA ARG A 28 10.84 -7.43 -14.33
C ARG A 28 9.86 -6.29 -14.12
N TYR A 29 8.87 -6.15 -14.99
CA TYR A 29 7.92 -5.06 -14.94
C TYR A 29 6.57 -5.58 -14.45
N ASN A 30 5.98 -4.86 -13.50
CA ASN A 30 4.71 -5.25 -12.91
C ASN A 30 3.81 -4.04 -12.73
N ASP A 31 2.53 -4.32 -12.59
CA ASP A 31 1.55 -3.31 -12.20
C ASP A 31 1.46 -3.30 -10.68
N TYR A 32 1.41 -2.10 -10.13
CA TYR A 32 1.27 -1.87 -8.71
C TYR A 32 0.07 -0.96 -8.43
N ALA A 33 -0.58 -1.18 -7.32
CA ALA A 33 -1.61 -0.27 -6.82
C ALA A 33 -1.08 0.45 -5.59
N ALA A 34 -1.06 1.77 -5.63
CA ALA A 34 -0.89 2.58 -4.43
C ALA A 34 -2.25 2.76 -3.78
N VAL A 35 -2.33 2.55 -2.47
CA VAL A 35 -3.53 2.77 -1.69
C VAL A 35 -3.18 3.66 -0.51
N TRP A 36 -4.03 4.66 -0.23
CA TRP A 36 -3.71 5.59 0.85
C TRP A 36 -4.97 6.22 1.41
N GLY A 37 -4.86 6.74 2.61
CA GLY A 37 -5.93 7.47 3.23
C GLY A 37 -5.83 7.44 4.75
N ARG A 38 -6.86 7.96 5.39
CA ARG A 38 -6.98 7.92 6.83
C ARG A 38 -7.34 6.50 7.27
N ARG A 39 -6.63 6.01 8.27
CA ARG A 39 -6.88 4.69 8.83
C ARG A 39 -8.33 4.56 9.28
N GLY A 40 -8.98 3.45 8.90
CA GLY A 40 -10.38 3.19 9.21
C GLY A 40 -11.38 3.87 8.27
N ARG A 41 -10.90 4.60 7.25
CA ARG A 41 -11.73 5.24 6.24
C ARG A 41 -11.51 4.59 4.88
N ALA A 42 -12.40 4.92 3.92
CA ALA A 42 -12.23 4.45 2.54
C ALA A 42 -10.89 4.93 1.97
N LEU A 43 -10.10 4.00 1.45
CA LEU A 43 -8.81 4.30 0.87
C LEU A 43 -8.95 4.76 -0.58
N GLN A 44 -8.10 5.70 -0.99
CA GLN A 44 -7.95 6.09 -2.38
C GLN A 44 -6.95 5.16 -3.04
N THR A 45 -7.01 5.03 -4.35
CA THR A 45 -6.16 4.11 -5.10
C THR A 45 -5.62 4.75 -6.37
N LYS A 46 -4.41 4.33 -6.78
CA LYS A 46 -3.82 4.72 -8.05
C LYS A 46 -3.01 3.55 -8.60
N ILE A 47 -3.22 3.22 -9.86
CA ILE A 47 -2.45 2.16 -10.53
C ILE A 47 -1.18 2.76 -11.14
N HIS A 48 -0.05 2.12 -10.87
CA HIS A 48 1.22 2.38 -11.52
C HIS A 48 1.53 1.17 -12.40
N SER A 49 1.36 1.34 -13.70
CA SER A 49 1.49 0.24 -14.65
C SER A 49 2.92 0.11 -15.17
N ASP A 50 3.35 -1.14 -15.32
CA ASP A 50 4.56 -1.48 -16.06
C ASP A 50 5.82 -0.80 -15.49
N ILE A 51 6.00 -0.90 -14.17
CA ILE A 51 7.18 -0.40 -13.48
C ILE A 51 7.98 -1.56 -12.89
N ASP A 52 9.29 -1.36 -12.70
CA ASP A 52 10.14 -2.36 -12.07
C ASP A 52 10.19 -2.17 -10.54
N ALA A 53 10.83 -3.11 -9.86
CA ALA A 53 10.94 -3.06 -8.40
C ALA A 53 11.71 -1.82 -7.91
N TRP A 54 12.65 -1.33 -8.69
CA TRP A 54 13.43 -0.15 -8.33
C TRP A 54 12.55 1.12 -8.32
N ASP A 55 11.71 1.28 -9.35
CA ASP A 55 10.73 2.38 -9.38
C ASP A 55 9.71 2.25 -8.26
N ALA A 56 9.27 1.02 -7.97
CA ALA A 56 8.38 0.78 -6.84
C ALA A 56 9.01 1.19 -5.51
N ASP A 57 10.29 0.85 -5.30
CA ASP A 57 11.02 1.22 -4.09
C ASP A 57 11.20 2.74 -3.98
N LYS A 58 11.38 3.43 -5.10
CA LYS A 58 11.44 4.91 -5.09
C LYS A 58 10.15 5.54 -4.58
N LEU A 59 9.00 4.99 -4.97
CA LEU A 59 7.72 5.47 -4.46
C LEU A 59 7.64 5.30 -2.94
N CYS A 60 8.09 4.17 -2.44
CA CYS A 60 8.11 3.89 -1.00
C CYS A 60 9.07 4.83 -0.26
N ASN A 61 10.26 5.05 -0.82
CA ASN A 61 11.26 5.93 -0.20
C ASN A 61 10.75 7.37 -0.08
N LYS A 62 9.98 7.85 -1.06
CA LYS A 62 9.36 9.18 -0.97
C LYS A 62 8.41 9.28 0.22
N LYS A 63 7.73 8.20 0.56
CA LYS A 63 6.81 8.18 1.70
C LYS A 63 7.57 8.13 3.02
N GLU A 64 8.65 7.38 3.08
CA GLU A 64 9.53 7.41 4.26
C GLU A 64 10.08 8.81 4.50
N ASP A 65 10.51 9.51 3.45
CA ASP A 65 11.02 10.87 3.53
C ASP A 65 9.96 11.85 4.05
N LYS A 66 8.69 11.56 3.82
CA LYS A 66 7.57 12.36 4.33
C LYS A 66 7.17 12.02 5.76
N GLY A 67 7.82 11.03 6.37
CA GLY A 67 7.58 10.65 7.76
C GLY A 67 6.76 9.39 7.96
N TYR A 68 6.43 8.65 6.89
CA TYR A 68 5.78 7.35 7.04
C TYR A 68 6.78 6.34 7.59
N THR A 69 6.33 5.57 8.58
CA THR A 69 7.12 4.49 9.17
C THR A 69 6.65 3.17 8.58
N VAL A 70 7.59 2.35 8.09
CA VAL A 70 7.25 1.05 7.51
C VAL A 70 6.63 0.13 8.56
N ILE A 71 5.59 -0.60 8.17
CA ILE A 71 4.98 -1.65 8.97
C ILE A 71 5.59 -2.98 8.54
N ASP A 72 6.07 -3.76 9.49
CA ASP A 72 6.51 -5.12 9.23
C ASP A 72 5.30 -5.93 8.73
N LEU A 73 5.37 -6.41 7.49
CA LEU A 73 4.25 -7.12 6.85
C LEU A 73 3.86 -8.39 7.59
N ALA A 74 4.81 -9.04 8.28
CA ALA A 74 4.52 -10.21 9.10
C ALA A 74 3.67 -9.87 10.33
N ARG A 75 3.62 -8.61 10.72
CA ARG A 75 2.86 -8.12 11.87
C ARG A 75 1.69 -7.22 11.47
N LEU A 76 1.36 -7.18 10.20
CA LEU A 76 0.32 -6.29 9.70
C LEU A 76 -1.02 -6.51 10.40
N ASP A 77 -1.40 -7.76 10.60
CA ASP A 77 -2.66 -8.13 11.27
C ASP A 77 -2.70 -7.74 12.75
N GLN A 78 -1.55 -7.48 13.36
CA GLN A 78 -1.45 -6.99 14.74
C GLN A 78 -1.45 -5.46 14.81
N VAL A 79 -0.74 -4.83 13.87
CA VAL A 79 -0.54 -3.37 13.85
C VAL A 79 -1.73 -2.66 13.20
N TYR A 80 -2.29 -3.25 12.15
CA TYR A 80 -3.41 -2.67 11.41
C TYR A 80 -4.36 -3.82 11.00
N PRO A 81 -5.10 -4.38 11.96
CA PRO A 81 -5.95 -5.56 11.70
C PRO A 81 -7.06 -5.29 10.68
N GLU A 82 -7.54 -4.06 10.56
CA GLU A 82 -8.61 -3.69 9.63
C GLU A 82 -8.13 -3.28 8.23
N PHE A 83 -6.82 -3.42 7.93
CA PHE A 83 -6.28 -2.99 6.63
C PHE A 83 -6.93 -3.73 5.45
N GLU A 84 -7.04 -5.04 5.55
CA GLU A 84 -7.65 -5.84 4.49
C GLU A 84 -9.12 -5.48 4.30
N GLU A 85 -9.84 -5.23 5.38
CA GLU A 85 -11.22 -4.80 5.32
C GLU A 85 -11.36 -3.44 4.64
N ASP A 86 -10.49 -2.49 4.97
CA ASP A 86 -10.46 -1.18 4.31
C ASP A 86 -10.10 -1.32 2.83
N LEU A 87 -9.16 -2.21 2.51
CA LEU A 87 -8.77 -2.51 1.13
C LEU A 87 -9.92 -3.11 0.32
N GLN A 88 -10.74 -3.97 0.93
CA GLN A 88 -11.90 -4.59 0.27
C GLN A 88 -12.93 -3.57 -0.19
N LYS A 89 -12.96 -2.39 0.39
CA LYS A 89 -13.87 -1.31 0.03
C LYS A 89 -13.38 -0.51 -1.18
N THR A 90 -12.21 -0.83 -1.72
CA THR A 90 -11.63 -0.11 -2.86
C THR A 90 -11.94 -0.82 -4.17
N ALA A 91 -11.90 -0.05 -5.28
CA ALA A 91 -12.05 -0.62 -6.62
C ALA A 91 -10.91 -1.61 -6.97
N VAL A 92 -9.75 -1.43 -6.37
CA VAL A 92 -8.58 -2.29 -6.59
C VAL A 92 -8.84 -3.71 -6.11
N TRP A 93 -9.65 -3.90 -5.08
CA TRP A 93 -9.92 -5.22 -4.53
C TRP A 93 -10.45 -6.20 -5.58
N ALA A 94 -11.31 -5.72 -6.47
CA ALA A 94 -11.84 -6.56 -7.55
C ALA A 94 -10.73 -7.09 -8.48
N MET A 95 -9.66 -6.33 -8.66
CA MET A 95 -8.51 -6.73 -9.45
C MET A 95 -7.64 -7.77 -8.73
N LEU A 96 -7.68 -7.77 -7.40
CA LEU A 96 -6.88 -8.66 -6.58
C LEU A 96 -7.46 -10.06 -6.43
N LYS A 97 -8.73 -10.24 -6.79
CA LYS A 97 -9.44 -11.51 -6.67
C LYS A 97 -9.29 -12.45 -7.87
N VAL A 98 -8.58 -12.01 -8.86
CA VAL A 98 -8.43 -12.80 -10.09
C VAL A 98 -7.40 -13.92 -9.91
#